data_f001b4c8f16d079d604d95095d6ac70f
#
_entry.id   f001b4c8f16d079d604d95095d6ac70f
#
_cell.length_a   1.000
_cell.length_b   1.000
_cell.length_c   1.000
_cell.angle_alpha   90.00
_cell.angle_beta   90.00
_cell.angle_gamma   90.00
#
_symmetry.space_group_name_H-M   'P 1'
#
loop_
_entity.id
_entity.type
_entity.pdbx_description
1 polymer ?
#
loop_
_entity_poly.entity_id
_entity_poly.type
_entity_poly.pdbx_seq_one_letter_code
_entity_poly.pdbx_strand_id
1 'polypeptide(L)'
;AYDVLRDPEKRAAYDRYGKDWDQPRPDPAQQAGQDARWQGGFAFDETDINPEMFRDLFGQRFGGGPMQPDQHAKVEIALEDALTGAKRTMSFQTPQMDRTGHVTLKTRTIDLSIPKGIQAGQQLRVQLAGAPDLLIEVAFAPHPIYRIEGRDLFVTLPVTPWEAALGGKVKMPTPSGPVDLTIPANARQGQKLRLRGRGLPAAKSGDLYAVLQIVNPTNLSAEARKLYQQLAKAQDFNPRANLGV
;
A
#
# COMPACT_ATOMS: atom_id res chain seq x y z
N ALA A 1 -47.70 -9.41 -10.75
CA ALA A 1 -47.22 -9.53 -9.35
C ALA A 1 -48.06 -10.52 -8.52
N TYR A 2 -49.40 -10.45 -8.58
CA TYR A 2 -50.29 -11.30 -7.76
C TYR A 2 -50.17 -12.80 -8.11
N ASP A 3 -50.06 -13.14 -9.40
CA ASP A 3 -49.97 -14.53 -9.88
C ASP A 3 -48.62 -15.23 -9.51
N VAL A 4 -47.57 -14.47 -9.29
CA VAL A 4 -46.23 -14.98 -8.87
C VAL A 4 -46.25 -15.28 -7.37
N LEU A 5 -46.97 -14.50 -6.57
CA LEU A 5 -47.01 -14.65 -5.12
C LEU A 5 -47.98 -15.74 -4.63
N ARG A 6 -48.87 -16.20 -5.46
CA ARG A 6 -49.89 -17.22 -5.14
C ARG A 6 -49.36 -18.66 -5.23
N ASP A 7 -48.32 -18.87 -6.02
CA ASP A 7 -47.69 -20.17 -6.24
C ASP A 7 -46.37 -20.25 -5.51
N PRO A 8 -46.19 -21.19 -4.57
CA PRO A 8 -44.96 -21.27 -3.76
C PRO A 8 -43.69 -21.56 -4.58
N GLU A 9 -43.80 -22.29 -5.72
CA GLU A 9 -42.66 -22.56 -6.59
C GLU A 9 -42.23 -21.31 -7.38
N LYS A 10 -43.19 -20.54 -7.90
CA LYS A 10 -42.93 -19.29 -8.61
C LYS A 10 -42.38 -18.22 -7.68
N ARG A 11 -42.86 -18.19 -6.44
CA ARG A 11 -42.34 -17.28 -5.41
C ARG A 11 -40.88 -17.61 -5.07
N ALA A 12 -40.54 -18.89 -4.87
CA ALA A 12 -39.17 -19.31 -4.61
C ALA A 12 -38.23 -19.03 -5.79
N ALA A 13 -38.73 -19.13 -7.02
CA ALA A 13 -37.96 -18.77 -8.21
C ALA A 13 -37.76 -17.25 -8.31
N TYR A 14 -38.79 -16.44 -7.99
CA TYR A 14 -38.71 -14.99 -8.00
C TYR A 14 -37.75 -14.46 -6.89
N ASP A 15 -37.83 -15.03 -5.69
CA ASP A 15 -36.95 -14.65 -4.57
C ASP A 15 -35.44 -15.00 -4.86
N ARG A 16 -35.22 -15.99 -5.71
CA ARG A 16 -33.89 -16.43 -6.10
C ARG A 16 -33.34 -15.71 -7.34
N TYR A 17 -34.19 -15.28 -8.27
CA TYR A 17 -33.79 -14.82 -9.61
C TYR A 17 -34.34 -13.45 -10.02
N GLY A 18 -35.18 -12.81 -9.20
CA GLY A 18 -35.71 -11.49 -9.45
C GLY A 18 -36.62 -11.41 -10.68
N LYS A 19 -36.51 -10.35 -11.49
CA LYS A 19 -37.37 -10.08 -12.64
C LYS A 19 -37.34 -11.12 -13.77
N ASP A 20 -36.30 -11.93 -13.84
CA ASP A 20 -36.06 -12.90 -14.91
C ASP A 20 -36.41 -14.35 -14.52
N TRP A 21 -37.35 -14.51 -13.58
CA TRP A 21 -37.76 -15.79 -13.00
C TRP A 21 -38.43 -16.75 -14.00
N ASP A 22 -39.02 -16.24 -15.08
CA ASP A 22 -39.83 -16.97 -16.09
C ASP A 22 -39.05 -17.28 -17.41
N GLN A 23 -37.77 -16.88 -17.52
CA GLN A 23 -37.01 -17.16 -18.72
C GLN A 23 -36.51 -18.63 -18.73
N PRO A 24 -36.72 -19.35 -19.87
CA PRO A 24 -36.21 -20.72 -20.01
C PRO A 24 -34.68 -20.72 -19.93
N ARG A 25 -34.11 -21.34 -18.89
CA ARG A 25 -32.67 -21.52 -18.73
C ARG A 25 -32.28 -22.91 -19.14
N PRO A 26 -31.21 -23.07 -19.91
CA PRO A 26 -30.63 -24.39 -20.18
C PRO A 26 -30.13 -25.02 -18.87
N ASP A 27 -30.30 -26.34 -18.76
CA ASP A 27 -29.94 -27.17 -17.62
C ASP A 27 -28.53 -26.87 -17.09
N PRO A 28 -28.33 -26.76 -15.76
CA PRO A 28 -27.02 -26.47 -15.18
C PRO A 28 -25.92 -27.49 -15.54
N ALA A 29 -26.31 -28.68 -16.02
CA ALA A 29 -25.37 -29.73 -16.43
C ALA A 29 -24.67 -29.46 -17.78
N GLN A 30 -25.11 -28.45 -18.58
CA GLN A 30 -24.50 -28.16 -19.89
C GLN A 30 -23.73 -26.81 -19.95
N GLN A 31 -23.67 -26.03 -18.86
CA GLN A 31 -22.98 -24.75 -18.81
C GLN A 31 -21.79 -24.68 -17.85
N ALA A 32 -21.22 -25.80 -17.49
CA ALA A 32 -19.95 -25.85 -16.74
C ALA A 32 -18.72 -25.42 -17.56
N GLY A 33 -18.91 -24.68 -18.65
CA GLY A 33 -17.84 -24.40 -19.64
C GLY A 33 -17.49 -22.94 -19.92
N GLN A 34 -18.23 -21.95 -19.48
CA GLN A 34 -17.92 -20.55 -19.82
C GLN A 34 -18.43 -19.58 -18.75
N ASP A 35 -17.52 -18.86 -18.13
CA ASP A 35 -17.66 -17.75 -17.19
C ASP A 35 -17.45 -18.06 -15.70
N ALA A 36 -16.28 -18.58 -15.33
CA ALA A 36 -15.72 -18.37 -14.00
C ALA A 36 -14.85 -17.10 -14.01
N ARG A 37 -15.46 -15.92 -13.89
CA ARG A 37 -14.77 -14.70 -13.48
C ARG A 37 -14.36 -14.85 -12.03
N TRP A 38 -13.07 -14.93 -11.82
CA TRP A 38 -12.41 -15.02 -10.52
C TRP A 38 -12.67 -13.77 -9.68
N GLN A 39 -13.46 -13.94 -8.64
CA GLN A 39 -13.52 -13.01 -7.52
C GLN A 39 -13.65 -13.83 -6.24
N GLY A 40 -12.54 -14.08 -5.57
CA GLY A 40 -12.51 -14.79 -4.29
C GLY A 40 -11.15 -15.44 -4.04
N GLY A 41 -10.43 -14.95 -3.04
CA GLY A 41 -9.17 -15.51 -2.60
C GLY A 41 -9.35 -16.96 -2.13
N PHE A 42 -8.53 -17.86 -2.64
CA PHE A 42 -8.43 -19.23 -2.19
C PHE A 42 -7.38 -19.32 -1.09
N ALA A 43 -7.84 -19.71 0.11
CA ALA A 43 -6.98 -20.32 1.09
C ALA A 43 -6.73 -21.76 0.63
N PHE A 44 -5.49 -22.11 0.30
CA PHE A 44 -5.11 -23.48 -0.03
C PHE A 44 -4.79 -24.22 1.26
N ASP A 45 -5.53 -25.28 1.53
CA ASP A 45 -5.16 -26.30 2.50
C ASP A 45 -4.23 -27.32 1.80
N GLU A 46 -3.12 -27.65 2.45
CA GLU A 46 -1.94 -28.32 1.85
C GLU A 46 -2.16 -29.81 1.48
N THR A 47 -3.36 -30.38 1.60
CA THR A 47 -3.56 -31.83 1.56
C THR A 47 -4.35 -32.39 0.38
N ASP A 48 -4.98 -31.59 -0.50
CA ASP A 48 -5.85 -32.14 -1.56
C ASP A 48 -5.72 -31.48 -2.94
N ILE A 49 -4.52 -31.45 -3.51
CA ILE A 49 -4.38 -31.11 -4.94
C ILE A 49 -4.33 -32.41 -5.73
N ASN A 50 -5.47 -32.78 -6.34
CA ASN A 50 -5.50 -33.87 -7.33
C ASN A 50 -4.75 -33.42 -8.59
N PRO A 51 -3.62 -34.08 -8.96
CA PRO A 51 -2.79 -33.69 -10.11
C PRO A 51 -3.51 -33.77 -11.46
N GLU A 52 -4.56 -34.61 -11.57
CA GLU A 52 -5.34 -34.76 -12.80
C GLU A 52 -6.27 -33.57 -13.02
N MET A 53 -6.85 -33.01 -11.97
CA MET A 53 -7.73 -31.84 -12.04
C MET A 53 -6.97 -30.56 -12.42
N PHE A 54 -5.70 -30.45 -11.99
CA PHE A 54 -4.82 -29.37 -12.38
C PHE A 54 -4.40 -29.45 -13.86
N ARG A 55 -4.18 -30.69 -14.37
CA ARG A 55 -3.80 -30.93 -15.76
C ARG A 55 -4.95 -30.66 -16.75
N ASP A 56 -6.19 -30.99 -16.38
CA ASP A 56 -7.39 -30.72 -17.21
C ASP A 56 -7.76 -29.24 -17.23
N LEU A 57 -7.61 -28.53 -16.11
CA LEU A 57 -7.93 -27.11 -16.01
C LEU A 57 -6.91 -26.22 -16.74
N PHE A 58 -5.63 -26.61 -16.75
CA PHE A 58 -4.54 -25.83 -17.36
C PHE A 58 -4.01 -26.41 -18.68
N GLY A 59 -4.22 -27.72 -18.94
CA GLY A 59 -3.65 -28.40 -20.13
C GLY A 59 -4.38 -28.14 -21.45
N GLN A 60 -5.68 -27.83 -21.44
CA GLN A 60 -6.51 -27.78 -22.63
C GLN A 60 -6.67 -26.37 -23.26
N ARG A 61 -6.22 -25.30 -22.58
CA ARG A 61 -6.46 -23.93 -23.05
C ARG A 61 -5.24 -23.19 -23.62
N PHE A 62 -4.06 -23.82 -23.62
CA PHE A 62 -2.82 -23.23 -24.15
C PHE A 62 -2.11 -24.15 -25.14
N GLY A 63 -2.76 -24.35 -26.28
CA GLY A 63 -2.12 -24.93 -27.49
C GLY A 63 -1.20 -23.90 -28.17
N GLY A 64 -0.09 -23.59 -27.58
CA GLY A 64 0.96 -22.77 -28.15
C GLY A 64 2.16 -22.87 -27.22
N GLY A 65 3.32 -23.35 -27.69
CA GLY A 65 4.57 -23.69 -27.03
C GLY A 65 4.80 -23.30 -25.55
N PRO A 66 5.81 -23.77 -24.84
CA PRO A 66 5.99 -23.56 -23.41
C PRO A 66 6.33 -22.10 -23.11
N MET A 67 5.34 -21.22 -23.18
CA MET A 67 5.41 -19.91 -22.58
C MET A 67 5.18 -20.12 -21.10
N GLN A 68 6.27 -20.36 -20.36
CA GLN A 68 6.20 -20.36 -18.90
C GLN A 68 5.81 -18.94 -18.47
N PRO A 69 4.69 -18.75 -17.73
CA PRO A 69 4.29 -17.42 -17.31
C PRO A 69 5.39 -16.81 -16.44
N ASP A 70 5.69 -15.53 -16.64
CA ASP A 70 6.60 -14.78 -15.80
C ASP A 70 6.14 -14.91 -14.33
N GLN A 71 7.07 -15.21 -13.45
CA GLN A 71 6.78 -15.33 -12.03
C GLN A 71 6.69 -13.93 -11.43
N HIS A 72 5.63 -13.66 -10.67
CA HIS A 72 5.44 -12.40 -9.98
C HIS A 72 5.71 -12.56 -8.49
N ALA A 73 6.52 -11.67 -7.93
CA ALA A 73 6.78 -11.58 -6.51
C ALA A 73 6.65 -10.12 -6.04
N LYS A 74 6.40 -9.92 -4.76
CA LYS A 74 6.39 -8.60 -4.13
C LYS A 74 7.50 -8.54 -3.09
N VAL A 75 8.23 -7.42 -3.06
CA VAL A 75 9.27 -7.19 -2.07
C VAL A 75 9.05 -5.87 -1.35
N GLU A 76 9.22 -5.89 -0.04
CA GLU A 76 9.27 -4.68 0.77
C GLU A 76 10.72 -4.24 0.95
N ILE A 77 11.02 -3.00 0.58
CA ILE A 77 12.34 -2.39 0.71
C ILE A 77 12.31 -1.25 1.72
N ALA A 78 13.44 -0.97 2.36
CA ALA A 78 13.60 0.19 3.20
C ALA A 78 13.68 1.48 2.36
N LEU A 79 13.25 2.61 2.93
CA LEU A 79 13.35 3.93 2.29
C LEU A 79 14.80 4.26 1.94
N GLU A 80 15.74 3.93 2.82
CA GLU A 80 17.18 4.17 2.68
C GLU A 80 17.74 3.47 1.44
N ASP A 81 17.27 2.26 1.15
CA ASP A 81 17.68 1.51 -0.04
C ASP A 81 17.29 2.24 -1.33
N ALA A 82 16.10 2.87 -1.33
CA ALA A 82 15.66 3.66 -2.48
C ALA A 82 16.38 5.01 -2.59
N LEU A 83 16.83 5.59 -1.47
CA LEU A 83 17.56 6.87 -1.48
C LEU A 83 18.97 6.73 -2.00
N THR A 84 19.66 5.66 -1.64
CA THR A 84 21.09 5.44 -1.97
C THR A 84 21.29 4.46 -3.12
N GLY A 85 20.34 3.59 -3.36
CA GLY A 85 20.51 2.36 -4.11
C GLY A 85 21.11 1.26 -3.24
N ALA A 86 20.73 0.03 -3.44
CA ALA A 86 21.21 -1.10 -2.66
C ALA A 86 21.28 -2.39 -3.48
N LYS A 87 22.10 -3.33 -3.03
CA LYS A 87 22.05 -4.73 -3.46
C LYS A 87 21.56 -5.58 -2.29
N ARG A 88 20.53 -6.37 -2.51
CA ARG A 88 19.94 -7.24 -1.49
C ARG A 88 19.90 -8.67 -2.00
N THR A 89 20.45 -9.58 -1.23
CA THR A 89 20.36 -11.00 -1.50
C THR A 89 19.07 -11.52 -0.87
N MET A 90 18.22 -12.13 -1.69
CA MET A 90 16.92 -12.66 -1.26
C MET A 90 16.80 -14.13 -1.63
N SER A 91 16.16 -14.90 -0.75
CA SER A 91 15.84 -16.30 -1.00
C SER A 91 14.33 -16.45 -1.19
N PHE A 92 13.91 -17.16 -2.21
CA PHE A 92 12.52 -17.47 -2.47
C PHE A 92 12.37 -18.93 -2.90
N GLN A 93 11.19 -19.47 -2.71
CA GLN A 93 10.87 -20.84 -3.06
C GLN A 93 10.16 -20.88 -4.41
N THR A 94 10.68 -21.64 -5.35
CA THR A 94 10.03 -21.89 -6.64
C THR A 94 9.54 -23.34 -6.70
N PRO A 95 8.30 -23.59 -7.13
CA PRO A 95 7.86 -24.94 -7.41
C PRO A 95 8.66 -25.47 -8.62
N GLN A 96 9.25 -26.64 -8.48
CA GLN A 96 9.93 -27.35 -9.56
C GLN A 96 9.35 -28.76 -9.64
N MET A 97 8.94 -29.15 -10.85
CA MET A 97 8.49 -30.52 -11.12
C MET A 97 9.72 -31.42 -11.28
N ASP A 98 9.78 -32.49 -10.53
CA ASP A 98 10.83 -33.49 -10.67
C ASP A 98 10.53 -34.41 -11.87
N ARG A 99 11.46 -35.35 -12.15
CA ARG A 99 11.30 -36.30 -13.28
C ARG A 99 10.15 -37.30 -13.07
N THR A 100 9.61 -37.37 -11.86
CA THR A 100 8.52 -38.26 -11.49
C THR A 100 7.16 -37.57 -11.48
N GLY A 101 7.11 -36.24 -11.78
CA GLY A 101 5.89 -35.44 -11.83
C GLY A 101 5.48 -34.84 -10.49
N HIS A 102 6.29 -35.00 -9.42
CA HIS A 102 6.03 -34.37 -8.14
C HIS A 102 6.52 -32.91 -8.12
N VAL A 103 5.72 -32.02 -7.54
CA VAL A 103 6.12 -30.62 -7.34
C VAL A 103 6.94 -30.53 -6.05
N THR A 104 8.20 -30.14 -6.17
CA THR A 104 9.09 -29.87 -5.05
C THR A 104 9.39 -28.37 -4.98
N LEU A 105 9.46 -27.82 -3.77
CA LEU A 105 9.83 -26.42 -3.54
C LEU A 105 11.37 -26.33 -3.49
N LYS A 106 11.94 -25.63 -4.46
CA LYS A 106 13.38 -25.38 -4.48
C LYS A 106 13.66 -23.95 -4.04
N THR A 107 14.46 -23.79 -2.99
CA THR A 107 14.96 -22.48 -2.56
C THR A 107 15.99 -21.97 -3.57
N ARG A 108 15.76 -20.78 -4.10
CA ARG A 108 16.70 -20.05 -4.96
C ARG A 108 17.10 -18.76 -4.29
N THR A 109 18.35 -18.42 -4.36
CA THR A 109 18.91 -17.14 -3.89
C THR A 109 19.18 -16.26 -5.09
N ILE A 110 18.75 -15.01 -5.03
CA ILE A 110 18.97 -13.99 -6.04
C ILE A 110 19.56 -12.73 -5.44
N ASP A 111 20.37 -12.05 -6.21
CA ASP A 111 20.86 -10.71 -5.89
C ASP A 111 19.99 -9.67 -6.59
N LEU A 112 19.17 -9.00 -5.79
CA LEU A 112 18.29 -7.93 -6.25
C LEU A 112 19.04 -6.60 -6.19
N SER A 113 19.23 -5.97 -7.34
CA SER A 113 19.76 -4.61 -7.43
C SER A 113 18.63 -3.61 -7.38
N ILE A 114 18.57 -2.84 -6.30
CA ILE A 114 17.57 -1.78 -6.08
C ILE A 114 18.15 -0.48 -6.63
N PRO A 115 17.63 0.08 -7.71
CA PRO A 115 18.12 1.33 -8.25
C PRO A 115 17.75 2.50 -7.36
N LYS A 116 18.60 3.50 -7.32
CA LYS A 116 18.34 4.77 -6.63
C LYS A 116 17.09 5.44 -7.20
N GLY A 117 16.19 5.84 -6.32
CA GLY A 117 14.95 6.54 -6.68
C GLY A 117 13.82 5.65 -7.17
N ILE A 118 13.90 4.34 -6.93
CA ILE A 118 12.80 3.42 -7.22
C ILE A 118 11.54 3.83 -6.45
N GLN A 119 10.38 3.63 -7.05
CA GLN A 119 9.08 3.96 -6.46
C GLN A 119 8.28 2.69 -6.18
N ALA A 120 7.32 2.80 -5.26
CA ALA A 120 6.34 1.74 -5.05
C ALA A 120 5.57 1.42 -6.34
N GLY A 121 5.27 0.13 -6.56
CA GLY A 121 4.60 -0.37 -7.76
C GLY A 121 5.51 -0.54 -8.98
N GLN A 122 6.77 -0.10 -8.92
CA GLN A 122 7.73 -0.40 -10.01
C GLN A 122 8.15 -1.87 -9.94
N GLN A 123 8.36 -2.45 -11.11
CA GLN A 123 8.78 -3.85 -11.26
C GLN A 123 10.27 -3.92 -11.60
N LEU A 124 10.96 -4.79 -10.89
CA LEU A 124 12.34 -5.18 -11.17
C LEU A 124 12.33 -6.55 -11.83
N ARG A 125 12.97 -6.64 -13.00
CA ARG A 125 13.12 -7.90 -13.72
C ARG A 125 14.43 -8.56 -13.32
N VAL A 126 14.33 -9.78 -12.83
CA VAL A 126 15.49 -10.59 -12.43
C VAL A 126 15.55 -11.82 -13.30
N GLN A 127 16.67 -11.96 -14.03
CA GLN A 127 16.91 -13.12 -14.87
C GLN A 127 17.36 -14.31 -14.01
N LEU A 128 16.66 -15.43 -14.17
CA LEU A 128 16.96 -16.66 -13.44
C LEU A 128 17.61 -17.67 -14.41
N ALA A 129 18.81 -18.15 -14.09
CA ALA A 129 19.46 -19.17 -14.88
C ALA A 129 18.59 -20.44 -14.98
N GLY A 130 18.14 -20.79 -16.19
CA GLY A 130 17.35 -21.99 -16.46
C GLY A 130 15.91 -21.96 -15.95
N ALA A 131 15.32 -20.77 -15.75
CA ALA A 131 13.93 -20.58 -15.37
C ALA A 131 13.39 -19.28 -16.03
N PRO A 132 12.05 -19.08 -16.08
CA PRO A 132 11.46 -17.82 -16.50
C PRO A 132 11.95 -16.66 -15.64
N ASP A 133 11.93 -15.47 -16.23
CA ASP A 133 12.29 -14.26 -15.52
C ASP A 133 11.32 -14.01 -14.34
N LEU A 134 11.87 -13.46 -13.27
CA LEU A 134 11.09 -13.07 -12.09
C LEU A 134 10.84 -11.56 -12.13
N LEU A 135 9.56 -11.18 -12.15
CA LEU A 135 9.12 -9.79 -12.01
C LEU A 135 8.83 -9.50 -10.55
N ILE A 136 9.60 -8.61 -9.95
CA ILE A 136 9.47 -8.26 -8.53
C ILE A 136 8.86 -6.87 -8.42
N GLU A 137 7.63 -6.79 -7.94
CA GLU A 137 6.98 -5.52 -7.59
C GLU A 137 7.54 -4.98 -6.28
N VAL A 138 7.96 -3.72 -6.29
CA VAL A 138 8.53 -3.04 -5.13
C VAL A 138 7.44 -2.36 -4.31
N ALA A 139 7.46 -2.60 -3.01
CA ALA A 139 6.72 -1.84 -2.00
C ALA A 139 7.70 -1.26 -0.97
N PHE A 140 7.29 -0.20 -0.27
CA PHE A 140 8.07 0.32 0.85
C PHE A 140 7.60 -0.30 2.16
N ALA A 141 8.55 -0.73 2.98
CA ALA A 141 8.28 -1.05 4.37
C ALA A 141 7.81 0.22 5.12
N PRO A 142 6.92 0.09 6.13
CA PRO A 142 6.55 1.22 6.97
C PRO A 142 7.78 1.87 7.60
N HIS A 143 7.90 3.21 7.45
CA HIS A 143 9.03 3.95 8.03
C HIS A 143 8.55 4.75 9.25
N PRO A 144 9.30 4.76 10.38
CA PRO A 144 8.86 5.38 11.64
C PRO A 144 8.69 6.90 11.56
N ILE A 145 9.41 7.57 10.64
CA ILE A 145 9.43 9.03 10.55
C ILE A 145 8.76 9.53 9.27
N TYR A 146 8.97 8.85 8.14
CA TYR A 146 8.55 9.34 6.83
C TYR A 146 7.40 8.52 6.25
N ARG A 147 6.40 9.21 5.69
CA ARG A 147 5.39 8.65 4.81
C ARG A 147 5.77 8.98 3.37
N ILE A 148 5.66 8.00 2.48
CA ILE A 148 6.07 8.11 1.08
C ILE A 148 4.82 8.20 0.23
N GLU A 149 4.73 9.22 -0.63
CA GLU A 149 3.67 9.39 -1.61
C GLU A 149 4.31 9.69 -2.98
N GLY A 150 4.32 8.69 -3.85
CA GLY A 150 5.03 8.76 -5.11
C GLY A 150 6.53 9.00 -4.90
N ARG A 151 7.01 10.19 -5.23
CA ARG A 151 8.41 10.60 -4.99
C ARG A 151 8.59 11.51 -3.79
N ASP A 152 7.49 12.01 -3.24
CA ASP A 152 7.51 12.96 -2.15
C ASP A 152 7.54 12.24 -0.80
N LEU A 153 8.22 12.84 0.15
CA LEU A 153 8.30 12.39 1.53
C LEU A 153 7.52 13.35 2.41
N PHE A 154 6.82 12.81 3.39
CA PHE A 154 6.10 13.57 4.39
C PHE A 154 6.59 13.20 5.78
N VAL A 155 6.85 14.21 6.60
CA VAL A 155 7.19 14.04 8.02
C VAL A 155 6.27 14.89 8.87
N THR A 156 5.72 14.30 9.93
CA THR A 156 5.00 15.08 10.96
C THR A 156 6.03 15.76 11.84
N LEU A 157 6.05 17.08 11.81
CA LEU A 157 6.98 17.90 12.59
C LEU A 157 6.25 18.48 13.80
N PRO A 158 6.50 17.97 15.01
CA PRO A 158 5.95 18.58 16.22
C PRO A 158 6.61 19.95 16.45
N VAL A 159 5.79 20.95 16.72
CA VAL A 159 6.19 22.32 17.04
C VAL A 159 5.42 22.79 18.28
N THR A 160 6.04 23.65 19.06
CA THR A 160 5.40 24.25 20.22
C THR A 160 4.40 25.34 19.82
N PRO A 161 3.40 25.67 20.68
CA PRO A 161 2.46 26.77 20.40
C PRO A 161 3.15 28.12 20.15
N TRP A 162 4.23 28.40 20.86
CA TRP A 162 4.98 29.66 20.69
C TRP A 162 5.82 29.66 19.39
N GLU A 163 6.38 28.53 18.97
CA GLU A 163 7.04 28.44 17.66
C GLU A 163 6.03 28.61 16.52
N ALA A 164 4.81 28.07 16.65
CA ALA A 164 3.77 28.26 15.67
C ALA A 164 3.26 29.71 15.65
N ALA A 165 3.10 30.35 16.81
CA ALA A 165 2.58 31.71 16.90
C ALA A 165 3.60 32.76 16.46
N LEU A 166 4.83 32.66 16.99
CA LEU A 166 5.87 33.67 16.82
C LEU A 166 6.76 33.42 15.60
N GLY A 167 6.75 32.18 15.09
CA GLY A 167 7.71 31.71 14.13
C GLY A 167 9.07 31.39 14.77
N GLY A 168 9.99 30.90 13.95
CA GLY A 168 11.34 30.60 14.44
C GLY A 168 12.04 29.55 13.57
N LYS A 169 13.24 29.17 13.99
CA LYS A 169 14.00 28.11 13.35
C LYS A 169 13.95 26.85 14.21
N VAL A 170 13.59 25.74 13.63
CA VAL A 170 13.55 24.44 14.28
C VAL A 170 14.41 23.43 13.52
N LYS A 171 15.03 22.50 14.22
CA LYS A 171 15.74 21.40 13.59
C LYS A 171 14.75 20.34 13.12
N MET A 172 14.84 19.96 11.87
CA MET A 172 14.00 18.95 11.25
C MET A 172 14.86 17.80 10.71
N PRO A 173 14.48 16.54 10.96
CA PRO A 173 15.17 15.39 10.37
C PRO A 173 14.91 15.35 8.86
N THR A 174 15.95 15.03 8.09
CA THR A 174 15.82 14.66 6.68
C THR A 174 16.64 13.40 6.41
N PRO A 175 16.36 12.65 5.34
CA PRO A 175 17.16 11.47 5.00
C PRO A 175 18.65 11.74 4.81
N SER A 176 19.02 12.99 4.49
CA SER A 176 20.41 13.42 4.30
C SER A 176 21.03 14.06 5.56
N GLY A 177 20.34 13.98 6.70
CA GLY A 177 20.72 14.62 7.96
C GLY A 177 19.83 15.78 8.36
N PRO A 178 19.91 16.28 9.60
CA PRO A 178 19.05 17.34 10.09
C PRO A 178 19.32 18.68 9.39
N VAL A 179 18.24 19.44 9.17
CA VAL A 179 18.30 20.80 8.58
C VAL A 179 17.55 21.80 9.47
N ASP A 180 17.90 23.07 9.37
CA ASP A 180 17.16 24.14 9.99
C ASP A 180 15.99 24.54 9.09
N LEU A 181 14.76 24.41 9.62
CA LEU A 181 13.54 24.80 8.97
C LEU A 181 12.99 26.06 9.62
N THR A 182 12.67 27.08 8.83
CA THR A 182 12.03 28.29 9.31
C THR A 182 10.51 28.08 9.36
N ILE A 183 9.95 28.19 10.54
CA ILE A 183 8.50 28.21 10.78
C ILE A 183 8.04 29.68 10.63
N PRO A 184 7.08 29.98 9.74
CA PRO A 184 6.53 31.32 9.64
C PRO A 184 5.70 31.64 10.90
N ALA A 185 5.63 32.92 11.26
CA ALA A 185 4.71 33.35 12.31
C ALA A 185 3.25 33.06 11.92
N ASN A 186 2.40 32.78 12.92
CA ASN A 186 1.01 32.36 12.73
C ASN A 186 0.84 31.07 11.90
N ALA A 187 1.79 30.15 12.02
CA ALA A 187 1.70 28.83 11.42
C ALA A 187 0.50 28.05 11.98
N ARG A 188 -0.12 27.25 11.13
CA ARG A 188 -1.35 26.52 11.49
C ARG A 188 -1.08 25.01 11.61
N GLN A 189 -1.90 24.36 12.43
CA GLN A 189 -1.96 22.89 12.49
C GLN A 189 -2.16 22.29 11.08
N GLY A 190 -1.34 21.30 10.72
CA GLY A 190 -1.41 20.64 9.42
C GLY A 190 -0.81 21.45 8.25
N GLN A 191 -0.29 22.65 8.49
CA GLN A 191 0.39 23.44 7.46
C GLN A 191 1.60 22.66 6.94
N LYS A 192 1.74 22.60 5.61
CA LYS A 192 2.86 21.91 4.94
C LYS A 192 3.94 22.90 4.56
N LEU A 193 5.15 22.68 5.03
CA LEU A 193 6.34 23.42 4.63
C LEU A 193 7.19 22.54 3.70
N ARG A 194 7.45 23.02 2.49
CA ARG A 194 8.12 22.27 1.44
C ARG A 194 9.62 22.49 1.44
N LEU A 195 10.37 21.42 1.44
CA LEU A 195 11.82 21.41 1.18
C LEU A 195 12.07 20.79 -0.19
N ARG A 196 12.39 21.63 -1.16
CA ARG A 196 12.53 21.22 -2.55
C ARG A 196 13.69 20.23 -2.74
N GLY A 197 13.46 19.19 -3.55
CA GLY A 197 14.47 18.22 -3.95
C GLY A 197 14.97 17.31 -2.83
N ARG A 198 14.26 17.21 -1.69
CA ARG A 198 14.62 16.39 -0.53
C ARG A 198 13.78 15.10 -0.41
N GLY A 199 12.99 14.77 -1.43
CA GLY A 199 12.29 13.49 -1.57
C GLY A 199 13.13 12.41 -2.22
N LEU A 200 12.47 11.41 -2.84
CA LEU A 200 13.17 10.35 -3.56
C LEU A 200 13.94 10.91 -4.77
N PRO A 201 15.18 10.49 -4.96
CA PRO A 201 16.03 10.97 -6.05
C PRO A 201 15.48 10.48 -7.41
N ALA A 202 15.56 11.38 -8.40
CA ALA A 202 15.24 11.11 -9.80
C ALA A 202 15.83 12.19 -10.68
N ALA A 203 15.60 12.15 -12.02
CA ALA A 203 15.92 13.26 -12.92
C ALA A 203 15.23 14.57 -12.44
N LYS A 204 13.98 14.45 -11.96
CA LYS A 204 13.30 15.46 -11.15
C LYS A 204 13.02 14.82 -9.79
N SER A 205 13.85 15.13 -8.82
CA SER A 205 13.72 14.62 -7.45
C SER A 205 12.37 15.06 -6.84
N GLY A 206 11.82 14.20 -5.98
CA GLY A 206 10.68 14.55 -5.15
C GLY A 206 11.04 15.58 -4.08
N ASP A 207 10.05 16.01 -3.34
CA ASP A 207 10.20 17.01 -2.27
C ASP A 207 9.95 16.37 -0.90
N LEU A 208 10.41 17.05 0.14
CA LEU A 208 10.08 16.68 1.52
C LEU A 208 9.13 17.73 2.10
N TYR A 209 8.01 17.27 2.64
CA TYR A 209 7.01 18.10 3.27
C TYR A 209 7.00 17.90 4.78
N ALA A 210 7.27 18.96 5.53
CA ALA A 210 7.04 19.02 6.96
C ALA A 210 5.58 19.40 7.21
N VAL A 211 4.83 18.49 7.80
CA VAL A 211 3.44 18.72 8.21
C VAL A 211 3.45 19.14 9.67
N LEU A 212 3.15 20.40 9.95
CA LEU A 212 3.23 20.95 11.30
C LEU A 212 2.17 20.34 12.22
N GLN A 213 2.61 19.86 13.37
CA GLN A 213 1.76 19.39 14.46
C GLN A 213 2.01 20.23 15.70
N ILE A 214 1.05 21.07 16.07
CA ILE A 214 1.18 21.89 17.28
C ILE A 214 0.96 21.00 18.49
N VAL A 215 1.95 20.93 19.38
CA VAL A 215 1.94 20.06 20.57
C VAL A 215 2.09 20.91 21.83
N ASN A 216 1.13 20.79 22.73
CA ASN A 216 1.22 21.45 24.03
C ASN A 216 2.18 20.69 24.96
N PRO A 217 2.93 21.41 25.82
CA PRO A 217 3.70 20.77 26.86
C PRO A 217 2.81 19.94 27.79
N THR A 218 3.20 18.73 28.10
CA THR A 218 2.43 17.83 28.98
C THR A 218 2.56 18.23 30.49
N ASN A 219 3.72 18.77 30.87
CA ASN A 219 4.02 19.17 32.22
C ASN A 219 4.37 20.67 32.26
N LEU A 220 3.49 21.47 32.84
CA LEU A 220 3.70 22.90 33.02
C LEU A 220 4.24 23.19 34.42
N SER A 221 5.36 23.92 34.52
CA SER A 221 5.82 24.51 35.75
C SER A 221 4.79 25.54 36.28
N ALA A 222 4.86 25.88 37.56
CA ALA A 222 3.98 26.89 38.14
C ALA A 222 4.11 28.26 37.44
N GLU A 223 5.32 28.59 37.01
CA GLU A 223 5.61 29.81 36.24
C GLU A 223 5.00 29.77 34.85
N ALA A 224 5.23 28.69 34.09
CA ALA A 224 4.65 28.50 32.75
C ALA A 224 3.11 28.56 32.79
N ARG A 225 2.49 27.99 33.85
CA ARG A 225 1.04 28.06 34.03
C ARG A 225 0.55 29.51 34.24
N LYS A 226 1.29 30.35 35.01
CA LYS A 226 0.97 31.78 35.18
C LYS A 226 1.06 32.51 33.83
N LEU A 227 2.10 32.23 33.02
CA LEU A 227 2.25 32.87 31.71
C LEU A 227 1.10 32.48 30.77
N TYR A 228 0.67 31.22 30.74
CA TYR A 228 -0.51 30.80 29.95
C TYR A 228 -1.80 31.47 30.44
N GLN A 229 -1.98 31.65 31.75
CA GLN A 229 -3.13 32.38 32.30
C GLN A 229 -3.11 33.88 31.91
N GLN A 230 -1.94 34.50 31.91
CA GLN A 230 -1.78 35.88 31.44
C GLN A 230 -2.07 36.01 29.95
N LEU A 231 -1.56 35.06 29.12
CA LEU A 231 -1.83 35.02 27.69
C LEU A 231 -3.34 34.87 27.44
N ALA A 232 -4.01 33.97 28.14
CA ALA A 232 -5.45 33.76 27.97
C ALA A 232 -6.29 35.00 28.31
N LYS A 233 -5.80 35.86 29.24
CA LYS A 233 -6.46 37.12 29.59
C LYS A 233 -6.14 38.23 28.59
N ALA A 234 -4.92 38.20 28.02
CA ALA A 234 -4.46 39.23 27.06
C ALA A 234 -5.02 39.03 25.66
N GLN A 235 -5.41 37.80 25.33
CA GLN A 235 -5.86 37.44 24.00
C GLN A 235 -7.33 36.98 24.01
N ASP A 236 -8.21 37.86 23.54
CA ASP A 236 -9.64 37.54 23.36
C ASP A 236 -9.80 36.72 22.06
N PHE A 237 -9.65 35.41 22.21
CA PHE A 237 -9.71 34.48 21.08
C PHE A 237 -10.64 33.29 21.39
N ASN A 238 -11.75 33.21 20.64
CA ASN A 238 -12.63 32.07 20.70
C ASN A 238 -12.43 31.13 19.49
N PRO A 239 -11.74 29.99 19.65
CA PRO A 239 -11.52 29.04 18.56
C PRO A 239 -12.80 28.33 18.10
N ARG A 240 -13.90 28.45 18.85
CA ARG A 240 -15.20 27.82 18.59
C ARG A 240 -16.25 28.78 18.01
N ALA A 241 -15.87 30.01 17.70
CA ALA A 241 -16.81 31.03 17.20
C ALA A 241 -17.65 30.56 15.98
N ASN A 242 -17.06 29.71 15.13
CA ASN A 242 -17.74 29.19 13.95
C ASN A 242 -18.57 27.92 14.23
N LEU A 243 -18.59 27.40 15.46
CA LEU A 243 -19.36 26.20 15.84
C LEU A 243 -20.73 26.55 16.45
N GLY A 244 -21.05 27.85 16.59
CA GLY A 244 -22.32 28.32 17.14
C GLY A 244 -22.47 28.13 18.65
N VAL A 245 -21.37 27.99 19.40
CA VAL A 245 -21.32 27.83 20.86
C VAL A 245 -20.43 28.88 21.47
#